data_8d57ea2348f354d00cbd5bc9cfa59952
#
_entry.id   8d57ea2348f354d00cbd5bc9cfa59952
#
_cell.length_a   1.000
_cell.length_b   1.000
_cell.length_c   1.000
_cell.angle_alpha   90.00
_cell.angle_beta   90.00
_cell.angle_gamma   90.00
#
_symmetry.space_group_name_H-M   'P 1'
#
loop_
_entity.id
_entity.type
_entity.pdbx_description
1 polymer ?
#
loop_
_entity_poly.entity_id
_entity_poly.type
_entity_poly.pdbx_seq_one_letter_code
_entity_poly.pdbx_strand_id
1 'polypeptide(L)'
;MVFAKALIGRKIQKNVRVEIEEGYIRKVEVTNERVQIPGILIPSFVDTHAHYLPYSLSLTRPRLDGIGDLKSALDFIAENVKKVPHNVIIMEGFDDSKWERSLTREDLDRITERPLVVRRVCGHKAVLNTSAIKILKERFGKIPNLNEETGLAVEDLPLALSKYFPPSEEEIEDAIIRAEDLLISMGIWVVGENASIRYLRKLVEMDRAGVLKIRWRVAVYFNQIDEAKEIIKYESENFRVVGIKEFLDGSVGARTAAFSRGYTDGGNGKLLKSDEELEKIMKTAESLNLGVWWHAIGDLAIDQALRVLKRSKKPEIHRIEHFEFPREEHYKMAADMGVKLSLQPNFVRRWGEIGGLYHRALGEVFFWGNRFRLLENLKANYAFGSDTMPPGPIYGLLGALHHPIKEERLGLEEALYRYTTAGAEIFGEREFGEIAPGKKALITIITEDFNP
;
A
#
# COMPACT_ATOMS: atom_id res chain seq x y z
N MET A 1 15.25 17.48 25.27
CA MET A 1 14.40 16.41 25.85
C MET A 1 15.21 15.16 26.06
N VAL A 2 14.98 14.40 27.14
CA VAL A 2 15.68 13.14 27.44
C VAL A 2 14.72 11.97 27.27
N PHE A 3 15.01 11.09 26.32
CA PHE A 3 14.23 9.92 25.98
C PHE A 3 14.78 8.66 26.68
N ALA A 4 13.89 7.76 27.10
CA ALA A 4 14.30 6.49 27.72
C ALA A 4 15.18 5.66 26.76
N LYS A 5 14.81 5.63 25.49
CA LYS A 5 15.53 4.93 24.41
C LYS A 5 15.43 5.74 23.12
N ALA A 6 16.43 5.61 22.24
CA ALA A 6 16.39 6.15 20.88
C ALA A 6 17.12 5.24 19.90
N LEU A 7 16.58 5.10 18.67
CA LEU A 7 17.25 4.41 17.57
C LEU A 7 18.27 5.36 16.93
N ILE A 8 19.54 5.16 17.21
CA ILE A 8 20.65 5.93 16.66
C ILE A 8 21.41 5.06 15.66
N GLY A 9 21.34 5.44 14.39
CA GLY A 9 21.81 4.58 13.31
C GLY A 9 21.02 3.26 13.30
N ARG A 10 21.70 2.14 13.59
CA ARG A 10 21.09 0.79 13.64
C ARG A 10 21.00 0.22 15.05
N LYS A 11 21.15 1.04 16.11
CA LYS A 11 21.20 0.59 17.51
C LYS A 11 20.26 1.41 18.39
N ILE A 12 19.58 0.72 19.31
CA ILE A 12 18.79 1.35 20.35
C ILE A 12 19.71 1.70 21.51
N GLN A 13 19.86 3.01 21.76
CA GLN A 13 20.61 3.53 22.90
C GLN A 13 19.65 3.97 24.01
N LYS A 14 20.09 3.86 25.26
CA LYS A 14 19.32 4.28 26.46
C LYS A 14 19.72 5.68 26.89
N ASN A 15 18.79 6.38 27.53
CA ASN A 15 18.99 7.71 28.12
C ASN A 15 19.59 8.70 27.13
N VAL A 16 18.89 8.96 26.05
CA VAL A 16 19.38 9.84 24.98
C VAL A 16 18.73 11.22 25.09
N ARG A 17 19.59 12.25 25.22
CA ARG A 17 19.17 13.65 25.05
C ARG A 17 19.15 14.00 23.58
N VAL A 18 18.05 14.59 23.12
CA VAL A 18 17.91 15.17 21.78
C VAL A 18 17.48 16.62 21.91
N GLU A 19 18.25 17.52 21.31
CA GLU A 19 17.95 18.95 21.22
C GLU A 19 17.45 19.27 19.79
N ILE A 20 16.30 19.90 19.72
CA ILE A 20 15.63 20.25 18.46
C ILE A 20 15.41 21.78 18.48
N GLU A 21 15.84 22.43 17.40
CA GLU A 21 15.68 23.87 17.19
C GLU A 21 15.28 24.11 15.74
N GLU A 22 14.24 24.93 15.53
CA GLU A 22 13.71 25.25 14.20
C GLU A 22 13.39 24.02 13.33
N GLY A 23 12.89 22.94 13.96
CA GLY A 23 12.57 21.69 13.25
C GLY A 23 13.77 20.80 12.89
N TYR A 24 14.98 21.15 13.31
CA TYR A 24 16.20 20.36 13.07
C TYR A 24 16.79 19.83 14.36
N ILE A 25 17.36 18.62 14.30
CA ILE A 25 18.11 18.02 15.39
C ILE A 25 19.46 18.74 15.47
N ARG A 26 19.73 19.37 16.61
CA ARG A 26 20.99 20.09 16.86
C ARG A 26 22.03 19.23 17.57
N LYS A 27 21.56 18.40 18.52
CA LYS A 27 22.45 17.59 19.34
C LYS A 27 21.79 16.26 19.69
N VAL A 28 22.59 15.22 19.73
CA VAL A 28 22.22 13.87 20.19
C VAL A 28 23.35 13.36 21.08
N GLU A 29 23.04 12.99 22.31
CA GLU A 29 24.05 12.46 23.25
C GLU A 29 23.42 11.50 24.26
N VAL A 30 24.17 10.52 24.70
CA VAL A 30 23.81 9.71 25.87
C VAL A 30 24.07 10.53 27.15
N THR A 31 23.12 10.53 28.08
CA THR A 31 23.18 11.35 29.29
C THR A 31 22.79 10.56 30.53
N ASN A 32 23.22 11.04 31.72
CA ASN A 32 22.76 10.51 33.00
C ASN A 32 21.60 11.28 33.60
N GLU A 33 21.03 12.20 32.85
CA GLU A 33 19.86 12.99 33.30
C GLU A 33 18.62 12.13 33.42
N ARG A 34 17.67 12.64 34.22
CA ARG A 34 16.37 11.97 34.40
C ARG A 34 15.64 11.87 33.07
N VAL A 35 15.17 10.68 32.74
CA VAL A 35 14.28 10.44 31.58
C VAL A 35 13.00 11.28 31.72
N GLN A 36 12.66 12.00 30.66
CA GLN A 36 11.48 12.85 30.57
C GLN A 36 10.38 12.19 29.73
N ILE A 37 10.78 11.42 28.72
CA ILE A 37 9.88 10.81 27.75
C ILE A 37 10.14 9.29 27.72
N PRO A 38 9.16 8.49 28.12
CA PRO A 38 9.24 7.02 28.04
C PRO A 38 9.12 6.53 26.59
N GLY A 39 9.40 5.24 26.34
CA GLY A 39 9.30 4.63 25.02
C GLY A 39 10.59 4.70 24.22
N ILE A 40 10.47 4.50 22.92
CA ILE A 40 11.60 4.48 21.98
C ILE A 40 11.40 5.60 20.96
N LEU A 41 12.30 6.57 20.97
CA LEU A 41 12.37 7.59 19.92
C LEU A 41 12.96 6.93 18.66
N ILE A 42 12.28 7.08 17.54
CA ILE A 42 12.74 6.62 16.22
C ILE A 42 12.63 7.77 15.20
N PRO A 43 13.36 7.72 14.10
CA PRO A 43 12.98 8.51 12.93
C PRO A 43 11.53 8.17 12.57
N SER A 44 10.82 9.07 11.93
CA SER A 44 9.48 8.80 11.44
C SER A 44 9.43 7.47 10.69
N PHE A 45 8.35 6.75 10.84
CA PHE A 45 8.08 5.64 9.94
C PHE A 45 7.93 6.12 8.51
N VAL A 46 8.40 5.28 7.59
CA VAL A 46 8.23 5.43 6.14
C VAL A 46 7.52 4.18 5.64
N ASP A 47 6.34 4.35 5.07
CA ASP A 47 5.64 3.25 4.40
C ASP A 47 5.99 3.29 2.91
N THR A 48 6.85 2.37 2.46
CA THR A 48 7.41 2.46 1.11
C THR A 48 6.46 2.03 0.01
N HIS A 49 5.40 1.30 0.33
CA HIS A 49 4.37 0.85 -0.62
C HIS A 49 3.01 0.77 0.05
N ALA A 50 2.09 1.60 -0.42
CA ALA A 50 0.76 1.67 0.17
C ALA A 50 -0.32 2.11 -0.84
N HIS A 51 -1.58 2.01 -0.41
CA HIS A 51 -2.79 2.39 -1.10
C HIS A 51 -3.71 3.17 -0.16
N TYR A 52 -3.14 4.17 0.56
CA TYR A 52 -3.90 4.95 1.54
C TYR A 52 -5.00 5.81 0.92
N LEU A 53 -4.82 6.29 -0.30
CA LEU A 53 -5.83 7.09 -1.00
C LEU A 53 -7.12 6.30 -1.26
N PRO A 54 -7.12 5.15 -1.95
CA PRO A 54 -8.33 4.35 -2.12
C PRO A 54 -8.83 3.74 -0.81
N TYR A 55 -7.94 3.42 0.14
CA TYR A 55 -8.33 2.94 1.45
C TYR A 55 -9.12 4.00 2.22
N SER A 56 -8.60 5.23 2.30
CA SER A 56 -9.27 6.34 3.00
C SER A 56 -10.56 6.74 2.32
N LEU A 57 -10.62 6.72 0.99
CA LEU A 57 -11.88 6.89 0.25
C LEU A 57 -12.93 5.85 0.69
N SER A 58 -12.53 4.59 0.89
CA SER A 58 -13.45 3.56 1.37
C SER A 58 -13.96 3.82 2.80
N LEU A 59 -13.18 4.50 3.62
CA LEU A 59 -13.56 4.87 4.99
C LEU A 59 -14.51 6.09 5.06
N THR A 60 -14.58 6.91 4.01
CA THR A 60 -15.55 8.02 3.95
C THR A 60 -16.97 7.53 3.61
N ARG A 61 -17.10 6.31 3.12
CA ARG A 61 -18.36 5.71 2.69
C ARG A 61 -19.09 5.06 3.86
N PRO A 62 -20.44 5.12 3.91
CA PRO A 62 -21.21 4.38 4.92
C PRO A 62 -20.91 2.88 4.83
N ARG A 63 -20.74 2.23 5.98
CA ARG A 63 -20.37 0.82 6.07
C ARG A 63 -21.39 0.01 6.86
N LEU A 64 -21.76 -1.13 6.29
CA LEU A 64 -22.74 -2.07 6.85
C LEU A 64 -22.07 -3.18 7.68
N ASP A 65 -20.85 -2.96 8.15
CA ASP A 65 -20.11 -3.98 8.89
C ASP A 65 -20.85 -4.42 10.16
N GLY A 66 -20.97 -5.73 10.34
CA GLY A 66 -21.59 -6.32 11.54
C GLY A 66 -23.13 -6.36 11.55
N ILE A 67 -23.81 -5.88 10.52
CA ILE A 67 -25.27 -5.95 10.41
C ILE A 67 -25.69 -7.38 10.09
N GLY A 68 -26.44 -8.01 11.00
CA GLY A 68 -26.74 -9.45 10.98
C GLY A 68 -27.96 -9.90 10.17
N ASP A 69 -28.82 -8.98 9.72
CA ASP A 69 -30.05 -9.30 9.02
C ASP A 69 -30.39 -8.25 7.94
N LEU A 70 -31.20 -8.67 6.94
CA LEU A 70 -31.57 -7.84 5.81
C LEU A 70 -32.37 -6.60 6.21
N LYS A 71 -33.31 -6.72 7.16
CA LYS A 71 -34.16 -5.60 7.58
C LYS A 71 -33.31 -4.47 8.16
N SER A 72 -32.43 -4.81 9.11
CA SER A 72 -31.50 -3.82 9.70
C SER A 72 -30.58 -3.19 8.65
N ALA A 73 -30.18 -3.96 7.62
CA ALA A 73 -29.40 -3.43 6.51
C ALA A 73 -30.18 -2.41 5.67
N LEU A 74 -31.44 -2.70 5.34
CA LEU A 74 -32.28 -1.79 4.59
C LEU A 74 -32.57 -0.50 5.38
N ASP A 75 -32.84 -0.60 6.69
CA ASP A 75 -33.02 0.55 7.58
C ASP A 75 -31.74 1.42 7.62
N PHE A 76 -30.57 0.80 7.77
CA PHE A 76 -29.27 1.50 7.72
C PHE A 76 -29.06 2.22 6.40
N ILE A 77 -29.32 1.55 5.27
CA ILE A 77 -29.17 2.13 3.92
C ILE A 77 -30.11 3.34 3.79
N ALA A 78 -31.39 3.21 4.17
CA ALA A 78 -32.40 4.27 4.06
C ALA A 78 -32.02 5.51 4.90
N GLU A 79 -31.44 5.32 6.07
CA GLU A 79 -30.96 6.42 6.91
C GLU A 79 -29.74 7.12 6.29
N ASN A 80 -28.78 6.35 5.79
CA ASN A 80 -27.52 6.90 5.31
C ASN A 80 -27.59 7.48 3.89
N VAL A 81 -28.49 7.03 3.03
CA VAL A 81 -28.77 7.65 1.73
C VAL A 81 -29.04 9.15 1.86
N LYS A 82 -29.73 9.58 2.92
CA LYS A 82 -30.06 10.99 3.17
C LYS A 82 -28.84 11.83 3.58
N LYS A 83 -27.83 11.20 4.14
CA LYS A 83 -26.61 11.85 4.69
C LYS A 83 -25.50 12.00 3.67
N VAL A 84 -25.48 11.17 2.61
CA VAL A 84 -24.43 11.22 1.59
C VAL A 84 -24.74 12.31 0.56
N PRO A 85 -23.89 13.35 0.43
CA PRO A 85 -24.16 14.47 -0.49
C PRO A 85 -23.89 14.16 -1.95
N HIS A 86 -23.13 13.09 -2.25
CA HIS A 86 -22.64 12.79 -3.59
C HIS A 86 -23.72 12.30 -4.55
N ASN A 87 -23.55 12.59 -5.85
CA ASN A 87 -24.51 12.18 -6.89
C ASN A 87 -24.70 10.68 -6.99
N VAL A 88 -23.64 9.89 -6.82
CA VAL A 88 -23.68 8.43 -6.73
C VAL A 88 -23.38 8.03 -5.31
N ILE A 89 -24.25 7.23 -4.72
CA ILE A 89 -24.08 6.75 -3.36
C ILE A 89 -23.40 5.38 -3.42
N ILE A 90 -22.27 5.24 -2.73
CA ILE A 90 -21.58 3.97 -2.59
C ILE A 90 -21.53 3.63 -1.12
N MET A 91 -22.01 2.44 -0.76
CA MET A 91 -21.91 1.89 0.58
C MET A 91 -21.14 0.58 0.55
N GLU A 92 -20.50 0.23 1.66
CA GLU A 92 -19.60 -0.91 1.71
C GLU A 92 -19.86 -1.82 2.91
N GLY A 93 -19.36 -3.05 2.85
CA GLY A 93 -19.26 -3.90 4.02
C GLY A 93 -20.48 -4.75 4.33
N PHE A 94 -21.49 -4.87 3.44
CA PHE A 94 -22.58 -5.82 3.75
C PHE A 94 -22.09 -7.27 3.72
N ASP A 95 -22.66 -8.08 4.60
CA ASP A 95 -22.40 -9.52 4.67
C ASP A 95 -23.70 -10.30 4.79
N ASP A 96 -24.17 -10.79 3.65
CA ASP A 96 -25.42 -11.54 3.50
C ASP A 96 -25.31 -13.04 3.83
N SER A 97 -24.17 -13.47 4.40
CA SER A 97 -23.95 -14.90 4.70
C SER A 97 -24.89 -15.49 5.75
N LYS A 98 -25.48 -14.62 6.59
CA LYS A 98 -26.43 -14.99 7.65
C LYS A 98 -27.83 -14.43 7.45
N TRP A 99 -28.06 -13.71 6.34
CA TRP A 99 -29.37 -13.11 6.04
C TRP A 99 -30.31 -14.15 5.47
N GLU A 100 -31.61 -13.93 5.61
CA GLU A 100 -32.67 -14.78 5.05
C GLU A 100 -32.64 -14.85 3.52
N ARG A 101 -32.17 -13.78 2.86
CA ARG A 101 -31.89 -13.70 1.42
C ARG A 101 -30.89 -12.60 1.12
N SER A 102 -30.30 -12.65 -0.05
CA SER A 102 -29.44 -11.56 -0.56
C SER A 102 -30.20 -10.28 -0.83
N LEU A 103 -29.49 -9.16 -0.76
CA LEU A 103 -29.93 -7.83 -1.21
C LEU A 103 -30.19 -7.85 -2.73
N THR A 104 -31.21 -7.13 -3.18
CA THR A 104 -31.60 -7.05 -4.61
C THR A 104 -31.74 -5.61 -5.07
N ARG A 105 -31.79 -5.41 -6.40
CA ARG A 105 -32.09 -4.13 -7.02
C ARG A 105 -33.39 -3.51 -6.51
N GLU A 106 -34.46 -4.32 -6.44
CA GLU A 106 -35.77 -3.84 -5.98
C GLU A 106 -35.74 -3.32 -4.55
N ASP A 107 -34.96 -3.93 -3.67
CA ASP A 107 -34.77 -3.45 -2.28
C ASP A 107 -34.21 -2.04 -2.29
N LEU A 108 -33.18 -1.80 -3.13
CA LEU A 108 -32.52 -0.50 -3.24
C LEU A 108 -33.39 0.54 -3.95
N ASP A 109 -34.16 0.14 -4.99
CA ASP A 109 -35.08 1.01 -5.71
C ASP A 109 -36.21 1.55 -4.80
N ARG A 110 -36.68 0.75 -3.82
CA ARG A 110 -37.66 1.20 -2.83
C ARG A 110 -37.13 2.26 -1.86
N ILE A 111 -35.82 2.34 -1.69
CA ILE A 111 -35.18 3.27 -0.76
C ILE A 111 -34.89 4.62 -1.45
N THR A 112 -34.37 4.59 -2.69
CA THR A 112 -33.96 5.83 -3.37
C THR A 112 -33.94 5.71 -4.89
N GLU A 113 -34.30 6.83 -5.54
CA GLU A 113 -34.10 7.00 -6.98
C GLU A 113 -32.67 7.49 -7.32
N ARG A 114 -31.89 7.92 -6.30
CA ARG A 114 -30.49 8.29 -6.54
C ARG A 114 -29.66 7.04 -6.86
N PRO A 115 -28.65 7.14 -7.76
CA PRO A 115 -27.76 6.01 -8.06
C PRO A 115 -27.12 5.47 -6.77
N LEU A 116 -27.36 4.19 -6.50
CA LEU A 116 -26.90 3.51 -5.27
C LEU A 116 -26.22 2.20 -5.61
N VAL A 117 -25.03 2.02 -5.06
CA VAL A 117 -24.22 0.78 -5.12
C VAL A 117 -23.88 0.35 -3.71
N VAL A 118 -24.17 -0.90 -3.36
CA VAL A 118 -23.80 -1.48 -2.07
C VAL A 118 -22.84 -2.63 -2.32
N ARG A 119 -21.58 -2.51 -1.86
CA ARG A 119 -20.51 -3.50 -2.07
C ARG A 119 -20.36 -4.41 -0.86
N ARG A 120 -20.22 -5.70 -1.11
CA ARG A 120 -20.05 -6.73 -0.07
C ARG A 120 -18.66 -6.63 0.57
N VAL A 121 -18.56 -7.07 1.82
CA VAL A 121 -17.32 -7.10 2.63
C VAL A 121 -16.14 -7.80 1.92
N CYS A 122 -16.41 -8.81 1.08
CA CYS A 122 -15.37 -9.51 0.31
C CYS A 122 -14.81 -8.68 -0.87
N GLY A 123 -15.48 -7.58 -1.27
CA GLY A 123 -15.09 -6.76 -2.42
C GLY A 123 -15.46 -7.31 -3.79
N HIS A 124 -15.83 -8.59 -3.93
CA HIS A 124 -16.10 -9.28 -5.20
C HIS A 124 -17.58 -9.28 -5.62
N LYS A 125 -18.46 -8.74 -4.80
CA LYS A 125 -19.91 -8.69 -5.02
C LYS A 125 -20.43 -7.30 -4.70
N ALA A 126 -21.34 -6.79 -5.54
CA ALA A 126 -22.08 -5.57 -5.27
C ALA A 126 -23.54 -5.69 -5.78
N VAL A 127 -24.41 -4.90 -5.20
CA VAL A 127 -25.80 -4.75 -5.68
C VAL A 127 -26.04 -3.31 -6.07
N LEU A 128 -26.65 -3.10 -7.22
CA LEU A 128 -26.92 -1.80 -7.81
C LEU A 128 -28.43 -1.59 -7.95
N ASN A 129 -28.87 -0.36 -7.71
CA ASN A 129 -30.24 0.02 -8.06
C ASN A 129 -30.39 0.37 -9.55
N THR A 130 -31.64 0.54 -10.00
CA THR A 130 -31.95 0.86 -11.40
C THR A 130 -31.21 2.09 -11.91
N SER A 131 -31.11 3.15 -11.13
CA SER A 131 -30.45 4.40 -11.53
C SER A 131 -28.93 4.22 -11.71
N ALA A 132 -28.27 3.45 -10.86
CA ALA A 132 -26.84 3.12 -11.02
C ALA A 132 -26.60 2.28 -12.27
N ILE A 133 -27.45 1.27 -12.53
CA ILE A 133 -27.37 0.43 -13.74
C ILE A 133 -27.55 1.30 -15.01
N LYS A 134 -28.49 2.25 -15.01
CA LYS A 134 -28.72 3.16 -16.13
C LYS A 134 -27.48 3.97 -16.48
N ILE A 135 -26.81 4.57 -15.49
CA ILE A 135 -25.54 5.32 -15.69
C ILE A 135 -24.48 4.43 -16.34
N LEU A 136 -24.35 3.19 -15.88
CA LEU A 136 -23.36 2.27 -16.43
C LEU A 136 -23.65 1.92 -17.89
N LYS A 137 -24.90 1.66 -18.21
CA LYS A 137 -25.31 1.34 -19.59
C LYS A 137 -25.08 2.50 -20.54
N GLU A 138 -25.39 3.72 -20.12
CA GLU A 138 -25.16 4.92 -20.92
C GLU A 138 -23.68 5.18 -21.20
N ARG A 139 -22.81 4.89 -20.23
CA ARG A 139 -21.37 5.16 -20.35
C ARG A 139 -20.56 4.04 -20.98
N PHE A 140 -20.91 2.79 -20.69
CA PHE A 140 -20.07 1.61 -21.00
C PHE A 140 -20.81 0.55 -21.83
N GLY A 141 -22.11 0.71 -22.05
CA GLY A 141 -22.93 -0.31 -22.70
C GLY A 141 -23.14 -1.53 -21.80
N LYS A 142 -22.83 -2.72 -22.32
CA LYS A 142 -22.94 -3.97 -21.55
C LYS A 142 -21.82 -4.09 -20.51
N ILE A 143 -22.20 -4.31 -19.27
CA ILE A 143 -21.24 -4.54 -18.16
C ILE A 143 -21.08 -6.05 -17.96
N PRO A 144 -19.84 -6.56 -18.01
CA PRO A 144 -19.57 -7.97 -17.71
C PRO A 144 -20.06 -8.35 -16.31
N ASN A 145 -20.57 -9.56 -16.17
CA ASN A 145 -20.97 -10.16 -14.90
C ASN A 145 -21.97 -9.31 -14.06
N LEU A 146 -22.76 -8.45 -14.71
CA LEU A 146 -23.89 -7.72 -14.12
C LEU A 146 -25.19 -8.38 -14.53
N ASN A 147 -25.97 -8.87 -13.56
CA ASN A 147 -27.36 -9.27 -13.74
C ASN A 147 -28.25 -8.04 -13.53
N GLU A 148 -28.80 -7.49 -14.62
CA GLU A 148 -29.61 -6.27 -14.58
C GLU A 148 -30.96 -6.46 -13.87
N GLU A 149 -31.50 -7.67 -13.84
CA GLU A 149 -32.79 -7.98 -13.20
C GLU A 149 -32.65 -7.90 -11.66
N THR A 150 -31.63 -8.54 -11.12
CA THR A 150 -31.39 -8.59 -9.68
C THR A 150 -30.51 -7.43 -9.17
N GLY A 151 -29.83 -6.72 -10.07
CA GLY A 151 -28.83 -5.72 -9.74
C GLY A 151 -27.49 -6.27 -9.27
N LEU A 152 -27.33 -7.59 -9.29
CA LEU A 152 -26.12 -8.26 -8.79
C LEU A 152 -24.98 -8.12 -9.81
N ALA A 153 -23.86 -7.56 -9.35
CA ALA A 153 -22.59 -7.53 -10.06
C ALA A 153 -21.55 -8.37 -9.28
N VAL A 154 -20.73 -9.14 -10.02
CA VAL A 154 -19.63 -9.92 -9.44
C VAL A 154 -18.34 -9.68 -10.21
N GLU A 155 -17.21 -9.82 -9.50
CA GLU A 155 -15.83 -9.68 -10.00
C GLU A 155 -15.54 -8.29 -10.63
N ASP A 156 -15.68 -8.12 -11.93
CA ASP A 156 -15.19 -6.97 -12.70
C ASP A 156 -15.59 -5.59 -12.13
N LEU A 157 -16.91 -5.37 -11.94
CA LEU A 157 -17.40 -4.08 -11.47
C LEU A 157 -17.08 -3.82 -10.00
N PRO A 158 -17.37 -4.75 -9.05
CA PRO A 158 -17.06 -4.52 -7.64
C PRO A 158 -15.56 -4.30 -7.38
N LEU A 159 -14.68 -5.00 -8.08
CA LEU A 159 -13.22 -4.86 -7.94
C LEU A 159 -12.69 -3.56 -8.54
N ALA A 160 -13.28 -3.10 -9.65
CA ALA A 160 -12.91 -1.87 -10.35
C ALA A 160 -13.92 -0.73 -10.15
N LEU A 161 -14.54 -0.64 -8.97
CA LEU A 161 -15.66 0.26 -8.71
C LEU A 161 -15.37 1.73 -9.06
N SER A 162 -14.17 2.23 -8.76
CA SER A 162 -13.76 3.60 -9.08
C SER A 162 -13.57 3.88 -10.56
N LYS A 163 -13.42 2.85 -11.40
CA LYS A 163 -13.43 2.99 -12.87
C LYS A 163 -14.84 3.28 -13.37
N TYR A 164 -15.83 2.61 -12.81
CA TYR A 164 -17.22 2.71 -13.22
C TYR A 164 -17.93 3.91 -12.58
N PHE A 165 -17.60 4.18 -11.32
CA PHE A 165 -18.11 5.30 -10.53
C PHE A 165 -16.91 6.06 -9.94
N PRO A 166 -16.25 6.90 -10.75
CA PRO A 166 -15.11 7.67 -10.27
C PRO A 166 -15.55 8.63 -9.16
N PRO A 167 -14.74 8.77 -8.08
CA PRO A 167 -15.05 9.70 -7.00
C PRO A 167 -15.10 11.13 -7.50
N SER A 168 -15.88 11.99 -6.85
CA SER A 168 -15.86 13.44 -7.11
C SER A 168 -14.54 14.06 -6.64
N GLU A 169 -14.28 15.31 -7.04
CA GLU A 169 -13.09 16.05 -6.57
C GLU A 169 -13.13 16.27 -5.05
N GLU A 170 -14.31 16.49 -4.46
CA GLU A 170 -14.54 16.61 -3.02
C GLU A 170 -14.25 15.28 -2.30
N GLU A 171 -14.74 14.15 -2.83
CA GLU A 171 -14.44 12.84 -2.26
C GLU A 171 -12.94 12.53 -2.28
N ILE A 172 -12.23 12.95 -3.32
CA ILE A 172 -10.77 12.78 -3.42
C ILE A 172 -10.06 13.64 -2.37
N GLU A 173 -10.48 14.89 -2.20
CA GLU A 173 -9.93 15.81 -1.20
C GLU A 173 -10.14 15.28 0.23
N ASP A 174 -11.36 14.88 0.57
CA ASP A 174 -11.68 14.27 1.86
C ASP A 174 -10.87 12.99 2.12
N ALA A 175 -10.67 12.17 1.07
CA ALA A 175 -9.86 10.97 1.17
C ALA A 175 -8.38 11.29 1.45
N ILE A 176 -7.82 12.33 0.83
CA ILE A 176 -6.44 12.77 1.08
C ILE A 176 -6.29 13.27 2.51
N ILE A 177 -7.19 14.14 2.99
CA ILE A 177 -7.16 14.67 4.36
C ILE A 177 -7.21 13.51 5.36
N ARG A 178 -8.14 12.59 5.17
CA ARG A 178 -8.29 11.41 6.04
C ARG A 178 -7.08 10.47 5.97
N ALA A 179 -6.47 10.32 4.80
CA ALA A 179 -5.25 9.54 4.65
C ALA A 179 -4.10 10.15 5.46
N GLU A 180 -3.92 11.47 5.40
CA GLU A 180 -2.89 12.16 6.18
C GLU A 180 -3.12 12.03 7.69
N ASP A 181 -4.35 12.23 8.16
CA ASP A 181 -4.68 12.07 9.58
C ASP A 181 -4.40 10.63 10.06
N LEU A 182 -4.75 9.63 9.24
CA LEU A 182 -4.46 8.23 9.53
C LEU A 182 -2.94 7.96 9.56
N LEU A 183 -2.19 8.43 8.58
CA LEU A 183 -0.74 8.27 8.50
C LEU A 183 -0.04 8.92 9.69
N ILE A 184 -0.40 10.15 10.04
CA ILE A 184 0.13 10.87 11.19
C ILE A 184 -0.17 10.11 12.50
N SER A 185 -1.39 9.58 12.66
CA SER A 185 -1.76 8.80 13.85
C SER A 185 -0.92 7.54 14.04
N MET A 186 -0.40 6.99 12.94
CA MET A 186 0.50 5.83 12.94
C MET A 186 1.99 6.21 12.97
N GLY A 187 2.33 7.51 13.06
CA GLY A 187 3.70 8.02 13.08
C GLY A 187 4.41 7.93 11.72
N ILE A 188 3.66 7.88 10.61
CA ILE A 188 4.18 7.84 9.24
C ILE A 188 4.17 9.26 8.68
N TRP A 189 5.34 9.79 8.31
CA TRP A 189 5.49 11.12 7.72
C TRP A 189 5.92 11.08 6.25
N VAL A 190 6.19 9.90 5.72
CA VAL A 190 6.55 9.68 4.33
C VAL A 190 5.85 8.42 3.83
N VAL A 191 5.18 8.51 2.71
CA VAL A 191 4.45 7.39 2.11
C VAL A 191 4.77 7.22 0.63
N GLY A 192 5.02 5.98 0.23
CA GLY A 192 5.08 5.53 -1.16
C GLY A 192 3.70 5.11 -1.64
N GLU A 193 3.03 5.92 -2.42
CA GLU A 193 1.67 5.69 -2.87
C GLU A 193 1.61 5.43 -4.38
N ASN A 194 0.77 4.49 -4.80
CA ASN A 194 0.47 4.31 -6.21
C ASN A 194 -0.84 5.03 -6.55
N ALA A 195 -0.78 6.09 -7.33
CA ALA A 195 -1.93 6.95 -7.54
C ALA A 195 -2.30 7.15 -9.02
N SER A 196 -3.62 7.21 -9.28
CA SER A 196 -4.13 7.63 -10.57
C SER A 196 -3.98 9.13 -10.79
N ILE A 197 -4.01 9.57 -12.04
CA ILE A 197 -3.86 10.97 -12.44
C ILE A 197 -4.80 11.92 -11.68
N ARG A 198 -6.01 11.49 -11.33
CA ARG A 198 -6.97 12.31 -10.59
C ARG A 198 -6.47 12.64 -9.18
N TYR A 199 -5.98 11.63 -8.45
CA TYR A 199 -5.36 11.84 -7.14
C TYR A 199 -4.10 12.70 -7.24
N LEU A 200 -3.27 12.48 -8.27
CA LEU A 200 -2.07 13.29 -8.50
C LEU A 200 -2.39 14.78 -8.68
N ARG A 201 -3.40 15.10 -9.49
CA ARG A 201 -3.84 16.48 -9.71
C ARG A 201 -4.30 17.14 -8.40
N LYS A 202 -5.10 16.43 -7.62
CA LYS A 202 -5.59 16.94 -6.33
C LYS A 202 -4.47 17.10 -5.31
N LEU A 203 -3.54 16.13 -5.23
CA LEU A 203 -2.36 16.27 -4.35
C LEU A 203 -1.52 17.51 -4.69
N VAL A 204 -1.28 17.80 -5.99
CA VAL A 204 -0.56 19.01 -6.41
C VAL A 204 -1.34 20.28 -6.07
N GLU A 205 -2.66 20.29 -6.25
CA GLU A 205 -3.53 21.41 -5.88
C GLU A 205 -3.44 21.70 -4.38
N MET A 206 -3.59 20.66 -3.53
CA MET A 206 -3.54 20.77 -2.07
C MET A 206 -2.14 21.16 -1.58
N ASP A 207 -1.10 20.65 -2.23
CA ASP A 207 0.28 21.03 -1.90
C ASP A 207 0.56 22.50 -2.19
N ARG A 208 0.12 23.00 -3.36
CA ARG A 208 0.22 24.44 -3.71
C ARG A 208 -0.57 25.32 -2.75
N ALA A 209 -1.65 24.83 -2.22
CA ALA A 209 -2.44 25.50 -1.18
C ALA A 209 -1.81 25.41 0.22
N GLY A 210 -0.70 24.68 0.39
CA GLY A 210 -0.02 24.50 1.68
C GLY A 210 -0.81 23.61 2.66
N VAL A 211 -1.69 22.74 2.16
CA VAL A 211 -2.56 21.90 3.00
C VAL A 211 -1.91 20.57 3.37
N LEU A 212 -1.05 20.02 2.49
CA LEU A 212 -0.40 18.73 2.75
C LEU A 212 0.56 18.82 3.93
N LYS A 213 0.49 17.84 4.81
CA LYS A 213 1.29 17.75 6.05
C LYS A 213 2.42 16.73 5.95
N ILE A 214 2.23 15.66 5.17
CA ILE A 214 3.18 14.56 5.02
C ILE A 214 3.86 14.58 3.64
N ARG A 215 4.87 13.77 3.48
CA ARG A 215 5.59 13.64 2.21
C ARG A 215 5.05 12.49 1.37
N TRP A 216 4.38 12.84 0.29
CA TRP A 216 3.87 11.91 -0.72
C TRP A 216 4.96 11.64 -1.77
N ARG A 217 5.41 10.40 -1.86
CA ARG A 217 6.34 9.89 -2.87
C ARG A 217 5.58 8.96 -3.78
N VAL A 218 5.16 9.45 -4.93
CA VAL A 218 4.09 8.84 -5.71
C VAL A 218 4.62 8.16 -6.96
N ALA A 219 4.08 6.97 -7.28
CA ALA A 219 4.23 6.35 -8.58
C ALA A 219 2.94 6.49 -9.39
N VAL A 220 3.09 6.92 -10.65
CA VAL A 220 2.00 7.02 -11.60
C VAL A 220 1.89 5.74 -12.41
N TYR A 221 0.67 5.31 -12.76
CA TYR A 221 0.48 4.17 -13.63
C TYR A 221 0.96 4.47 -15.05
N PHE A 222 1.67 3.50 -15.67
CA PHE A 222 2.27 3.70 -17.00
C PHE A 222 1.27 4.14 -18.06
N ASN A 223 0.05 3.58 -18.04
CA ASN A 223 -1.01 3.95 -18.99
C ASN A 223 -1.53 5.40 -18.85
N GLN A 224 -1.12 6.12 -17.81
CA GLN A 224 -1.47 7.52 -17.54
C GLN A 224 -0.26 8.47 -17.66
N ILE A 225 0.88 7.96 -18.13
CA ILE A 225 2.13 8.73 -18.13
C ILE A 225 2.07 9.99 -18.99
N ASP A 226 1.37 9.92 -20.12
CA ASP A 226 1.24 11.06 -21.02
C ASP A 226 0.45 12.22 -20.38
N GLU A 227 -0.59 11.89 -19.60
CA GLU A 227 -1.37 12.88 -18.86
C GLU A 227 -0.63 13.43 -17.62
N ALA A 228 0.35 12.68 -17.12
CA ALA A 228 1.11 13.04 -15.92
C ALA A 228 2.36 13.90 -16.21
N LYS A 229 2.73 14.16 -17.46
CA LYS A 229 3.99 14.82 -17.83
C LYS A 229 4.23 16.15 -17.13
N GLU A 230 3.21 16.99 -16.97
CA GLU A 230 3.36 18.28 -16.28
C GLU A 230 3.38 18.11 -14.75
N ILE A 231 2.70 17.09 -14.21
CA ILE A 231 2.73 16.78 -12.78
C ILE A 231 4.09 16.23 -12.38
N ILE A 232 4.73 15.42 -13.22
CA ILE A 232 6.06 14.86 -12.98
C ILE A 232 7.12 15.96 -12.82
N LYS A 233 6.94 17.11 -13.46
CA LYS A 233 7.84 18.27 -13.33
C LYS A 233 7.64 19.07 -12.04
N TYR A 234 6.52 18.85 -11.36
CA TYR A 234 6.21 19.53 -10.11
C TYR A 234 6.82 18.77 -8.93
N GLU A 235 7.63 19.45 -8.15
CA GLU A 235 8.27 18.94 -6.94
C GLU A 235 8.16 19.93 -5.81
N SER A 236 7.89 19.44 -4.62
CA SER A 236 7.92 20.19 -3.37
C SER A 236 8.48 19.31 -2.25
N GLU A 237 8.52 19.87 -1.05
CA GLU A 237 8.85 19.08 0.14
C GLU A 237 7.84 17.94 0.36
N ASN A 238 6.55 18.22 0.18
CA ASN A 238 5.48 17.28 0.51
C ASN A 238 4.98 16.45 -0.69
N PHE A 239 5.35 16.79 -1.91
CA PHE A 239 4.93 16.04 -3.09
C PHE A 239 6.03 15.84 -4.09
N ARG A 240 6.22 14.60 -4.55
CA ARG A 240 7.12 14.27 -5.66
C ARG A 240 6.68 12.99 -6.35
N VAL A 241 6.61 13.01 -7.69
CA VAL A 241 6.51 11.78 -8.48
C VAL A 241 7.89 11.15 -8.56
N VAL A 242 8.03 9.92 -8.10
CA VAL A 242 9.33 9.23 -7.99
C VAL A 242 9.39 7.91 -8.76
N GLY A 243 8.28 7.49 -9.39
CA GLY A 243 8.26 6.24 -10.11
C GLY A 243 7.09 6.07 -11.07
N ILE A 244 7.20 5.03 -11.87
CA ILE A 244 6.13 4.52 -12.74
C ILE A 244 5.73 3.13 -12.26
N LYS A 245 4.46 2.96 -11.89
CA LYS A 245 3.90 1.67 -11.44
C LYS A 245 3.46 0.83 -12.63
N GLU A 246 3.84 -0.46 -12.58
CA GLU A 246 3.35 -1.47 -13.50
C GLU A 246 3.28 -2.85 -12.84
N PHE A 247 2.45 -3.73 -13.39
CA PHE A 247 2.22 -5.08 -12.89
C PHE A 247 2.79 -6.12 -13.85
N LEU A 248 3.59 -7.06 -13.31
CA LEU A 248 4.16 -8.16 -14.06
C LEU A 248 3.36 -9.45 -13.89
N ASP A 249 2.72 -9.61 -12.73
CA ASP A 249 1.82 -10.73 -12.42
C ASP A 249 0.69 -10.30 -11.49
N GLY A 250 -0.03 -11.25 -10.91
CA GLY A 250 -1.10 -11.03 -9.95
C GLY A 250 -0.72 -11.39 -8.53
N SER A 251 -1.64 -12.04 -7.78
CA SER A 251 -1.47 -12.38 -6.35
C SER A 251 -1.62 -13.87 -6.06
N VAL A 252 -1.05 -14.30 -4.93
CA VAL A 252 -1.17 -15.70 -4.45
C VAL A 252 -2.63 -16.04 -4.13
N GLY A 253 -3.34 -15.12 -3.47
CA GLY A 253 -4.73 -15.34 -3.07
C GLY A 253 -5.68 -15.59 -4.25
N ALA A 254 -5.45 -14.89 -5.37
CA ALA A 254 -6.23 -15.04 -6.60
C ALA A 254 -5.69 -16.14 -7.54
N ARG A 255 -4.60 -16.83 -7.21
CA ARG A 255 -3.93 -17.83 -8.10
C ARG A 255 -3.43 -17.23 -9.42
N THR A 256 -3.08 -15.94 -9.43
CA THR A 256 -2.67 -15.20 -10.63
C THR A 256 -1.20 -14.76 -10.60
N ALA A 257 -0.51 -14.84 -9.46
CA ALA A 257 0.95 -14.68 -9.41
C ALA A 257 1.65 -15.82 -10.19
N ALA A 258 2.71 -15.47 -10.93
CA ALA A 258 3.31 -16.37 -11.92
C ALA A 258 4.41 -17.26 -11.31
N PHE A 259 4.14 -18.56 -11.15
CA PHE A 259 5.03 -19.53 -10.54
C PHE A 259 5.52 -20.60 -11.51
N SER A 260 6.80 -20.94 -11.45
CA SER A 260 7.41 -22.01 -12.27
C SER A 260 6.91 -23.42 -11.84
N ARG A 261 6.67 -23.63 -10.54
CA ARG A 261 6.17 -24.90 -10.01
C ARG A 261 4.64 -24.97 -9.88
N GLY A 262 3.94 -23.83 -10.06
CA GLY A 262 2.51 -23.74 -9.96
C GLY A 262 1.97 -23.79 -8.52
N TYR A 263 0.64 -23.79 -8.43
CA TYR A 263 -0.11 -23.88 -7.18
C TYR A 263 -0.45 -25.32 -6.84
N THR A 264 -0.63 -25.61 -5.57
CA THR A 264 -1.00 -26.96 -5.09
C THR A 264 -2.36 -27.44 -5.61
N ASP A 265 -3.27 -26.51 -5.89
CA ASP A 265 -4.62 -26.75 -6.43
C ASP A 265 -4.68 -26.61 -7.97
N GLY A 266 -3.52 -26.43 -8.62
CA GLY A 266 -3.38 -26.39 -10.08
C GLY A 266 -3.22 -24.97 -10.63
N GLY A 267 -2.67 -24.89 -11.85
CA GLY A 267 -2.36 -23.63 -12.51
C GLY A 267 -1.04 -23.01 -12.05
N ASN A 268 -0.55 -22.07 -12.84
CA ASN A 268 0.76 -21.42 -12.60
C ASN A 268 0.66 -19.90 -12.49
N GLY A 269 -0.54 -19.32 -12.55
CA GLY A 269 -0.69 -17.90 -12.78
C GLY A 269 -0.21 -17.49 -14.18
N LYS A 270 0.10 -16.22 -14.39
CA LYS A 270 0.57 -15.75 -15.69
C LYS A 270 1.36 -14.45 -15.58
N LEU A 271 2.31 -14.27 -16.49
CA LEU A 271 2.93 -12.98 -16.78
C LEU A 271 1.94 -12.11 -17.55
N LEU A 272 1.91 -10.83 -17.23
CA LEU A 272 0.95 -9.87 -17.80
C LEU A 272 1.52 -9.10 -18.98
N LYS A 273 2.85 -9.10 -19.16
CA LYS A 273 3.56 -8.36 -20.21
C LYS A 273 4.74 -9.14 -20.77
N SER A 274 5.16 -8.80 -21.98
CA SER A 274 6.40 -9.31 -22.58
C SER A 274 7.63 -8.53 -22.08
N ASP A 275 8.82 -9.09 -22.28
CA ASP A 275 10.09 -8.40 -21.96
C ASP A 275 10.26 -7.10 -22.74
N GLU A 276 9.81 -7.06 -24.01
CA GLU A 276 9.87 -5.89 -24.89
C GLU A 276 8.98 -4.76 -24.37
N GLU A 277 7.77 -5.09 -23.88
CA GLU A 277 6.87 -4.11 -23.25
C GLU A 277 7.49 -3.53 -21.99
N LEU A 278 8.05 -4.37 -21.13
CA LEU A 278 8.73 -3.94 -19.89
C LEU A 278 9.96 -3.08 -20.17
N GLU A 279 10.76 -3.44 -21.18
CA GLU A 279 11.93 -2.65 -21.59
C GLU A 279 11.51 -1.26 -22.10
N LYS A 280 10.40 -1.17 -22.84
CA LYS A 280 9.84 0.13 -23.27
C LYS A 280 9.41 0.97 -22.07
N ILE A 281 8.74 0.38 -21.08
CA ILE A 281 8.31 1.07 -19.86
C ILE A 281 9.52 1.57 -19.09
N MET A 282 10.54 0.73 -18.91
CA MET A 282 11.79 1.07 -18.24
C MET A 282 12.50 2.25 -18.91
N LYS A 283 12.68 2.20 -20.24
CA LYS A 283 13.30 3.30 -21.01
C LYS A 283 12.50 4.60 -20.91
N THR A 284 11.16 4.50 -20.90
CA THR A 284 10.30 5.68 -20.70
C THR A 284 10.52 6.28 -19.31
N ALA A 285 10.56 5.45 -18.26
CA ALA A 285 10.84 5.92 -16.91
C ALA A 285 12.21 6.60 -16.82
N GLU A 286 13.26 5.97 -17.33
CA GLU A 286 14.63 6.51 -17.34
C GLU A 286 14.71 7.87 -18.08
N SER A 287 13.98 8.02 -19.20
CA SER A 287 13.94 9.28 -19.95
C SER A 287 13.29 10.43 -19.17
N LEU A 288 12.48 10.11 -18.16
CA LEU A 288 11.84 11.05 -17.24
C LEU A 288 12.59 11.18 -15.91
N ASN A 289 13.77 10.58 -15.77
CA ASN A 289 14.51 10.44 -14.51
C ASN A 289 13.72 9.76 -13.38
N LEU A 290 12.83 8.84 -13.73
CA LEU A 290 12.01 8.06 -12.80
C LEU A 290 12.50 6.60 -12.76
N GLY A 291 12.29 5.93 -11.63
CA GLY A 291 12.38 4.49 -11.54
C GLY A 291 11.08 3.80 -11.97
N VAL A 292 11.14 2.54 -12.36
CA VAL A 292 9.94 1.69 -12.40
C VAL A 292 9.68 1.10 -11.02
N TRP A 293 8.41 0.91 -10.66
CA TRP A 293 7.94 0.20 -9.47
C TRP A 293 7.15 -1.01 -9.94
N TRP A 294 7.83 -2.12 -10.07
CA TRP A 294 7.27 -3.32 -10.65
C TRP A 294 6.69 -4.25 -9.60
N HIS A 295 5.39 -4.45 -9.64
CA HIS A 295 4.73 -5.51 -8.89
C HIS A 295 5.16 -6.87 -9.44
N ALA A 296 5.85 -7.68 -8.62
CA ALA A 296 6.28 -9.02 -8.96
C ALA A 296 6.27 -9.92 -7.71
N ILE A 297 5.39 -10.90 -7.69
CA ILE A 297 5.16 -11.81 -6.56
C ILE A 297 5.72 -13.19 -6.82
N GLY A 298 5.36 -13.80 -7.94
CA GLY A 298 5.83 -15.14 -8.31
C GLY A 298 7.25 -15.14 -8.88
N ASP A 299 7.93 -16.27 -8.77
CA ASP A 299 9.32 -16.41 -9.18
C ASP A 299 9.55 -16.13 -10.67
N LEU A 300 8.56 -16.40 -11.54
CA LEU A 300 8.65 -16.08 -12.96
C LEU A 300 8.58 -14.57 -13.24
N ALA A 301 7.73 -13.85 -12.51
CA ALA A 301 7.62 -12.40 -12.63
C ALA A 301 8.88 -11.70 -12.09
N ILE A 302 9.41 -12.19 -10.97
CA ILE A 302 10.67 -11.69 -10.38
C ILE A 302 11.85 -11.96 -11.33
N ASP A 303 11.95 -13.15 -11.92
CA ASP A 303 12.96 -13.47 -12.93
C ASP A 303 12.87 -12.50 -14.12
N GLN A 304 11.65 -12.29 -14.64
CA GLN A 304 11.41 -11.35 -15.74
C GLN A 304 11.84 -9.92 -15.37
N ALA A 305 11.45 -9.44 -14.17
CA ALA A 305 11.86 -8.13 -13.67
C ALA A 305 13.38 -7.98 -13.66
N LEU A 306 14.08 -8.90 -13.00
CA LEU A 306 15.54 -8.86 -12.89
C LEU A 306 16.24 -8.97 -14.25
N ARG A 307 15.75 -9.85 -15.14
CA ARG A 307 16.29 -10.02 -16.50
C ARG A 307 16.17 -8.74 -17.34
N VAL A 308 15.05 -8.03 -17.23
CA VAL A 308 14.86 -6.75 -17.94
C VAL A 308 15.68 -5.64 -17.29
N LEU A 309 15.68 -5.54 -15.96
CA LEU A 309 16.46 -4.54 -15.21
C LEU A 309 17.97 -4.67 -15.45
N LYS A 310 18.47 -5.87 -15.72
CA LYS A 310 19.88 -6.10 -16.09
C LYS A 310 20.29 -5.36 -17.36
N ARG A 311 19.32 -4.96 -18.21
CA ARG A 311 19.57 -4.15 -19.42
C ARG A 311 19.62 -2.65 -19.14
N SER A 312 19.21 -2.21 -17.94
CA SER A 312 19.35 -0.83 -17.48
C SER A 312 20.81 -0.48 -17.21
N LYS A 313 21.17 0.79 -17.48
CA LYS A 313 22.46 1.35 -17.06
C LYS A 313 22.45 1.86 -15.61
N LYS A 314 21.25 1.95 -15.00
CA LYS A 314 21.02 2.47 -13.65
C LYS A 314 20.00 1.58 -12.91
N PRO A 315 20.28 0.29 -12.71
CA PRO A 315 19.34 -0.61 -12.07
C PRO A 315 18.96 -0.17 -10.66
N GLU A 316 19.82 0.58 -9.97
CA GLU A 316 19.62 1.10 -8.61
C GLU A 316 18.54 2.18 -8.48
N ILE A 317 18.06 2.78 -9.59
CA ILE A 317 16.93 3.71 -9.52
C ILE A 317 15.57 2.99 -9.56
N HIS A 318 15.56 1.76 -10.05
CA HIS A 318 14.36 0.96 -10.20
C HIS A 318 14.02 0.18 -8.93
N ARG A 319 12.76 -0.25 -8.83
CA ARG A 319 12.25 -0.91 -7.65
C ARG A 319 11.35 -2.10 -8.01
N ILE A 320 11.49 -3.21 -7.28
CA ILE A 320 10.58 -4.34 -7.32
C ILE A 320 9.73 -4.29 -6.05
N GLU A 321 8.42 -4.25 -6.24
CA GLU A 321 7.43 -4.30 -5.18
C GLU A 321 7.12 -5.77 -4.86
N HIS A 322 6.91 -6.05 -3.61
CA HIS A 322 6.64 -7.37 -3.03
C HIS A 322 7.88 -8.26 -3.05
N PHE A 323 8.43 -8.61 -4.22
CA PHE A 323 9.57 -9.55 -4.31
C PHE A 323 9.34 -10.75 -3.39
N GLU A 324 8.13 -11.33 -3.50
CA GLU A 324 7.60 -12.11 -2.39
C GLU A 324 8.10 -13.54 -2.37
N PHE A 325 8.14 -14.22 -3.52
CA PHE A 325 8.60 -15.61 -3.64
C PHE A 325 9.71 -15.79 -4.70
N PRO A 326 10.85 -15.11 -4.54
CA PRO A 326 11.98 -15.28 -5.43
C PRO A 326 12.67 -16.62 -5.18
N ARG A 327 13.26 -17.21 -6.22
CA ARG A 327 14.22 -18.30 -6.05
C ARG A 327 15.52 -17.78 -5.43
N GLU A 328 16.36 -18.67 -4.92
CA GLU A 328 17.58 -18.28 -4.19
C GLU A 328 18.53 -17.40 -5.00
N GLU A 329 18.70 -17.70 -6.28
CA GLU A 329 19.54 -16.91 -7.19
C GLU A 329 19.02 -15.47 -7.38
N HIS A 330 17.71 -15.23 -7.28
CA HIS A 330 17.13 -13.90 -7.45
C HIS A 330 17.48 -12.95 -6.31
N TYR A 331 17.62 -13.47 -5.08
CA TYR A 331 18.06 -12.66 -3.93
C TYR A 331 19.46 -12.09 -4.18
N LYS A 332 20.37 -12.94 -4.67
CA LYS A 332 21.74 -12.51 -4.99
C LYS A 332 21.75 -11.54 -6.18
N MET A 333 21.00 -11.85 -7.24
CA MET A 333 20.92 -10.97 -8.42
C MET A 333 20.44 -9.56 -8.04
N ALA A 334 19.37 -9.46 -7.25
CA ALA A 334 18.82 -8.17 -6.81
C ALA A 334 19.84 -7.39 -5.97
N ALA A 335 20.54 -8.05 -5.06
CA ALA A 335 21.58 -7.44 -4.24
C ALA A 335 22.78 -6.96 -5.06
N ASP A 336 23.31 -7.81 -5.96
CA ASP A 336 24.46 -7.51 -6.83
C ASP A 336 24.15 -6.34 -7.78
N MET A 337 22.90 -6.20 -8.24
CA MET A 337 22.46 -5.11 -9.10
C MET A 337 22.11 -3.83 -8.33
N GLY A 338 22.02 -3.87 -7.02
CA GLY A 338 21.60 -2.74 -6.19
C GLY A 338 20.15 -2.30 -6.39
N VAL A 339 19.31 -3.18 -6.98
CA VAL A 339 17.88 -2.90 -7.20
C VAL A 339 17.19 -2.67 -5.86
N LYS A 340 16.32 -1.66 -5.81
CA LYS A 340 15.52 -1.37 -4.63
C LYS A 340 14.40 -2.40 -4.48
N LEU A 341 14.16 -2.86 -3.25
CA LEU A 341 13.07 -3.78 -2.95
C LEU A 341 12.14 -3.15 -1.90
N SER A 342 10.84 -3.21 -2.14
CA SER A 342 9.82 -2.81 -1.16
C SER A 342 9.02 -4.04 -0.75
N LEU A 343 9.21 -4.50 0.48
CA LEU A 343 8.69 -5.76 0.98
C LEU A 343 7.56 -5.54 1.99
N GLN A 344 6.64 -6.51 2.10
CA GLN A 344 5.47 -6.41 2.97
C GLN A 344 5.49 -7.47 4.08
N PRO A 345 6.16 -7.24 5.22
CA PRO A 345 6.09 -8.17 6.35
C PRO A 345 4.67 -8.27 6.94
N ASN A 346 3.77 -7.34 6.59
CA ASN A 346 2.34 -7.42 6.85
C ASN A 346 1.72 -8.70 6.25
N PHE A 347 2.15 -9.10 5.05
CA PHE A 347 1.69 -10.32 4.38
C PHE A 347 2.18 -11.57 5.08
N VAL A 348 3.44 -11.56 5.53
CA VAL A 348 4.02 -12.67 6.30
C VAL A 348 3.18 -12.93 7.55
N ARG A 349 2.85 -11.88 8.32
CA ARG A 349 2.03 -12.01 9.52
C ARG A 349 0.60 -12.46 9.23
N ARG A 350 0.01 -11.98 8.13
CA ARG A 350 -1.40 -12.20 7.81
C ARG A 350 -1.66 -13.56 7.17
N TRP A 351 -0.75 -14.02 6.31
CA TRP A 351 -0.96 -15.18 5.44
C TRP A 351 0.18 -16.19 5.45
N GLY A 352 1.33 -15.84 6.03
CA GLY A 352 2.57 -16.60 5.96
C GLY A 352 2.74 -17.67 7.06
N GLU A 353 1.72 -17.98 7.86
CA GLU A 353 1.81 -19.06 8.84
C GLU A 353 1.96 -20.42 8.16
N ILE A 354 2.72 -21.34 8.79
CA ILE A 354 2.79 -22.74 8.36
C ILE A 354 1.38 -23.35 8.48
N GLY A 355 0.88 -23.90 7.37
CA GLY A 355 -0.53 -24.30 7.26
C GLY A 355 -1.50 -23.16 6.94
N GLY A 356 -1.01 -21.90 6.85
CA GLY A 356 -1.78 -20.74 6.44
C GLY A 356 -2.06 -20.68 4.94
N LEU A 357 -2.60 -19.55 4.47
CA LEU A 357 -3.02 -19.38 3.07
C LEU A 357 -1.87 -19.64 2.09
N TYR A 358 -0.71 -19.00 2.31
CA TYR A 358 0.43 -19.12 1.42
C TYR A 358 1.02 -20.53 1.39
N HIS A 359 1.19 -21.14 2.56
CA HIS A 359 1.72 -22.51 2.63
C HIS A 359 0.78 -23.52 1.94
N ARG A 360 -0.55 -23.42 2.16
CA ARG A 360 -1.51 -24.27 1.45
C ARG A 360 -1.53 -24.06 -0.04
N ALA A 361 -1.36 -22.80 -0.49
CA ALA A 361 -1.41 -22.44 -1.91
C ALA A 361 -0.17 -22.89 -2.68
N LEU A 362 1.01 -22.80 -2.04
CA LEU A 362 2.31 -22.88 -2.72
C LEU A 362 3.12 -24.13 -2.35
N GLY A 363 2.75 -24.85 -1.28
CA GLY A 363 3.53 -26.03 -0.83
C GLY A 363 4.99 -25.66 -0.58
N GLU A 364 5.91 -26.39 -1.20
CA GLU A 364 7.37 -26.17 -1.06
C GLU A 364 7.84 -24.78 -1.53
N VAL A 365 7.14 -24.15 -2.47
CA VAL A 365 7.48 -22.80 -2.95
C VAL A 365 7.32 -21.75 -1.87
N PHE A 366 6.46 -21.98 -0.86
CA PHE A 366 6.31 -21.12 0.29
C PHE A 366 7.64 -20.81 0.98
N PHE A 367 8.56 -21.77 1.06
CA PHE A 367 9.86 -21.61 1.72
C PHE A 367 10.88 -20.79 0.91
N TRP A 368 10.56 -20.39 -0.30
CA TRP A 368 11.42 -19.50 -1.09
C TRP A 368 11.27 -18.04 -0.68
N GLY A 369 10.07 -17.68 -0.19
CA GLY A 369 9.66 -16.29 -0.06
C GLY A 369 10.04 -15.62 1.26
N ASN A 370 10.03 -14.28 1.21
CA ASN A 370 10.12 -13.41 2.37
C ASN A 370 11.35 -13.67 3.27
N ARG A 371 12.50 -14.04 2.66
CA ARG A 371 13.72 -14.40 3.38
C ARG A 371 14.48 -13.14 3.83
N PHE A 372 13.95 -12.49 4.85
CA PHE A 372 14.47 -11.19 5.32
C PHE A 372 15.90 -11.29 5.85
N ARG A 373 16.24 -12.36 6.58
CA ARG A 373 17.60 -12.57 7.08
C ARG A 373 18.59 -12.78 5.95
N LEU A 374 18.19 -13.48 4.89
CA LEU A 374 19.03 -13.65 3.71
C LEU A 374 19.33 -12.29 3.05
N LEU A 375 18.32 -11.40 2.92
CA LEU A 375 18.52 -10.06 2.38
C LEU A 375 19.45 -9.20 3.25
N GLU A 376 19.37 -9.30 4.60
CA GLU A 376 20.34 -8.65 5.51
C GLU A 376 21.76 -9.14 5.27
N ASN A 377 21.96 -10.45 5.16
CA ASN A 377 23.27 -11.07 4.94
C ASN A 377 23.87 -10.65 3.60
N LEU A 378 23.05 -10.52 2.57
CA LEU A 378 23.44 -10.05 1.23
C LEU A 378 23.62 -8.53 1.16
N LYS A 379 23.29 -7.79 2.21
CA LYS A 379 23.28 -6.31 2.24
C LYS A 379 22.43 -5.72 1.11
N ALA A 380 21.31 -6.37 0.79
CA ALA A 380 20.41 -5.95 -0.24
C ALA A 380 19.80 -4.57 0.07
N ASN A 381 19.49 -3.80 -0.96
CA ASN A 381 18.83 -2.49 -0.82
C ASN A 381 17.32 -2.68 -0.70
N TYR A 382 16.81 -2.81 0.54
CA TYR A 382 15.39 -3.02 0.77
C TYR A 382 14.84 -2.22 1.95
N ALA A 383 13.55 -1.96 1.90
CA ALA A 383 12.79 -1.37 3.00
C ALA A 383 11.38 -2.00 3.06
N PHE A 384 10.63 -1.63 4.09
CA PHE A 384 9.31 -2.19 4.33
C PHE A 384 8.18 -1.21 3.97
N GLY A 385 7.08 -1.76 3.47
CA GLY A 385 5.80 -1.09 3.27
C GLY A 385 4.65 -1.97 3.74
N SER A 386 3.47 -1.40 3.91
CA SER A 386 2.30 -2.13 4.42
C SER A 386 1.42 -2.72 3.32
N ASP A 387 1.45 -2.16 2.13
CA ASP A 387 0.45 -2.35 1.07
C ASP A 387 -0.99 -2.11 1.58
N THR A 388 -1.11 -1.41 2.70
CA THR A 388 -2.38 -1.14 3.40
C THR A 388 -3.15 -2.42 3.81
N MET A 389 -2.43 -3.55 4.00
CA MET A 389 -3.01 -4.89 4.23
C MET A 389 -2.49 -5.64 5.47
N PRO A 390 -2.84 -5.20 6.71
CA PRO A 390 -3.53 -3.98 7.10
C PRO A 390 -2.62 -2.75 7.04
N PRO A 391 -3.19 -1.53 7.11
CA PRO A 391 -2.39 -0.31 7.12
C PRO A 391 -1.47 -0.23 8.33
N GLY A 392 -0.32 0.42 8.14
CA GLY A 392 0.60 0.82 9.19
C GLY A 392 1.77 -0.14 9.45
N PRO A 393 2.84 0.39 10.10
CA PRO A 393 4.11 -0.31 10.25
C PRO A 393 4.12 -1.33 11.40
N ILE A 394 3.33 -1.13 12.45
CA ILE A 394 3.37 -1.97 13.66
C ILE A 394 3.00 -3.42 13.36
N TYR A 395 1.98 -3.63 12.53
CA TYR A 395 1.59 -5.00 12.14
C TYR A 395 2.71 -5.70 11.36
N GLY A 396 3.38 -4.99 10.47
CA GLY A 396 4.51 -5.51 9.71
C GLY A 396 5.76 -5.71 10.56
N LEU A 397 6.06 -4.80 11.52
CA LEU A 397 7.13 -5.02 12.50
C LEU A 397 6.98 -6.39 13.17
N LEU A 398 5.79 -6.67 13.69
CA LEU A 398 5.50 -7.97 14.31
C LEU A 398 5.62 -9.13 13.32
N GLY A 399 5.32 -8.91 12.03
CA GLY A 399 5.55 -9.89 10.96
C GLY A 399 7.04 -10.22 10.74
N ALA A 400 7.90 -9.21 10.79
CA ALA A 400 9.34 -9.39 10.66
C ALA A 400 9.98 -10.03 11.92
N LEU A 401 9.51 -9.63 13.12
CA LEU A 401 10.02 -10.15 14.40
C LEU A 401 9.59 -11.60 14.66
N HIS A 402 8.36 -11.93 14.27
CA HIS A 402 7.76 -13.26 14.51
C HIS A 402 7.59 -14.06 13.21
N HIS A 403 8.51 -13.87 12.26
CA HIS A 403 8.46 -14.63 11.00
C HIS A 403 8.28 -16.13 11.29
N PRO A 404 7.39 -16.85 10.56
CA PRO A 404 7.10 -18.26 10.83
C PRO A 404 8.33 -19.16 10.68
N ILE A 405 9.23 -18.80 9.75
CA ILE A 405 10.54 -19.45 9.60
C ILE A 405 11.51 -18.71 10.54
N LYS A 406 11.91 -19.38 11.63
CA LYS A 406 12.69 -18.77 12.72
C LYS A 406 14.01 -18.14 12.24
N GLU A 407 14.65 -18.77 11.28
CA GLU A 407 15.94 -18.35 10.69
C GLU A 407 15.81 -17.03 9.91
N GLU A 408 14.60 -16.66 9.47
CA GLU A 408 14.35 -15.43 8.73
C GLU A 408 13.87 -14.26 9.60
N ARG A 409 13.75 -14.45 10.92
CA ARG A 409 13.36 -13.40 11.87
C ARG A 409 14.41 -12.30 11.94
N LEU A 410 13.96 -11.07 11.94
CA LEU A 410 14.78 -9.90 12.23
C LEU A 410 14.73 -9.55 13.72
N GLY A 411 15.76 -8.86 14.20
CA GLY A 411 15.71 -8.17 15.49
C GLY A 411 14.92 -6.86 15.40
N LEU A 412 14.50 -6.34 16.55
CA LEU A 412 13.74 -5.09 16.63
C LEU A 412 14.48 -3.91 15.95
N GLU A 413 15.76 -3.77 16.22
CA GLU A 413 16.61 -2.70 15.67
C GLU A 413 16.67 -2.78 14.13
N GLU A 414 16.82 -3.99 13.58
CA GLU A 414 16.88 -4.23 12.13
C GLU A 414 15.53 -3.91 11.49
N ALA A 415 14.42 -4.40 12.05
CA ALA A 415 13.08 -4.17 11.53
C ALA A 415 12.69 -2.68 11.59
N LEU A 416 13.03 -1.98 12.69
CA LEU A 416 12.83 -0.53 12.79
C LEU A 416 13.64 0.23 11.76
N TYR A 417 14.92 -0.15 11.55
CA TYR A 417 15.75 0.47 10.51
C TYR A 417 15.10 0.34 9.11
N ARG A 418 14.47 -0.81 8.80
CA ARG A 418 13.81 -1.04 7.50
C ARG A 418 12.54 -0.23 7.31
N TYR A 419 11.82 0.10 8.38
CA TYR A 419 10.64 0.97 8.36
C TYR A 419 10.94 2.47 8.53
N THR A 420 12.19 2.86 8.76
CA THR A 420 12.59 4.26 9.00
C THR A 420 13.68 4.70 8.04
N THR A 421 14.94 4.55 8.42
CA THR A 421 16.10 5.01 7.66
C THR A 421 16.17 4.41 6.25
N ALA A 422 16.05 3.07 6.15
CA ALA A 422 16.06 2.40 4.83
C ALA A 422 14.89 2.84 3.95
N GLY A 423 13.71 3.09 4.54
CA GLY A 423 12.56 3.67 3.83
C GLY A 423 12.85 5.05 3.27
N ALA A 424 13.51 5.91 4.03
CA ALA A 424 13.95 7.23 3.56
C ALA A 424 14.99 7.11 2.44
N GLU A 425 15.99 6.24 2.60
CA GLU A 425 17.05 5.98 1.61
C GLU A 425 16.49 5.50 0.27
N ILE A 426 15.47 4.62 0.28
CA ILE A 426 14.81 4.12 -0.95
C ILE A 426 14.23 5.27 -1.80
N PHE A 427 13.69 6.30 -1.14
CA PHE A 427 13.18 7.49 -1.82
C PHE A 427 14.26 8.54 -2.14
N GLY A 428 15.53 8.29 -1.75
CA GLY A 428 16.63 9.20 -1.94
C GLY A 428 16.58 10.40 -0.99
N GLU A 429 15.86 10.28 0.12
CA GLU A 429 15.78 11.33 1.13
C GLU A 429 17.07 11.39 1.95
N ARG A 430 17.62 12.59 2.13
CA ARG A 430 18.87 12.82 2.86
C ARG A 430 18.70 13.74 4.05
N GLU A 431 17.64 14.53 4.08
CA GLU A 431 17.41 15.52 5.13
C GLU A 431 16.84 14.94 6.41
N PHE A 432 16.23 13.75 6.36
CA PHE A 432 15.63 13.06 7.49
C PHE A 432 15.87 11.55 7.40
N GLY A 433 15.22 10.74 8.26
CA GLY A 433 15.35 9.28 8.31
C GLY A 433 16.38 8.81 9.33
N GLU A 434 17.09 9.74 9.99
CA GLU A 434 18.04 9.45 11.05
C GLU A 434 17.88 10.42 12.22
N ILE A 435 18.13 9.96 13.45
CA ILE A 435 18.27 10.81 14.63
C ILE A 435 19.75 11.22 14.72
N ALA A 436 20.10 12.28 14.01
CA ALA A 436 21.46 12.80 13.95
C ALA A 436 21.48 14.34 13.81
N PRO A 437 22.53 15.02 14.30
CA PRO A 437 22.67 16.47 14.12
C PRO A 437 22.59 16.88 12.65
N GLY A 438 21.88 17.97 12.38
CA GLY A 438 21.66 18.51 11.03
C GLY A 438 20.47 17.88 10.27
N LYS A 439 19.86 16.83 10.78
CA LYS A 439 18.66 16.22 10.17
C LYS A 439 17.39 16.93 10.60
N LYS A 440 16.39 16.97 9.72
CA LYS A 440 15.03 17.40 10.10
C LYS A 440 14.45 16.46 11.15
N ALA A 441 13.81 17.02 12.16
CA ALA A 441 13.24 16.28 13.28
C ALA A 441 11.89 15.64 12.93
N LEU A 442 11.83 14.86 11.82
CA LEU A 442 10.71 13.97 11.55
C LEU A 442 10.89 12.71 12.39
N ILE A 443 10.24 12.68 13.52
CA ILE A 443 10.44 11.66 14.56
C ILE A 443 9.11 11.11 15.06
N THR A 444 9.15 9.90 15.58
CA THR A 444 8.00 9.20 16.17
C THR A 444 8.44 8.54 17.47
N ILE A 445 7.53 8.37 18.40
CA ILE A 445 7.78 7.66 19.65
C ILE A 445 6.93 6.40 19.69
N ILE A 446 7.57 5.26 19.77
CA ILE A 446 6.89 4.00 20.07
C ILE A 446 6.69 3.94 21.58
N THR A 447 5.44 3.85 22.03
CA THR A 447 5.09 3.82 23.44
C THR A 447 5.53 2.53 24.14
N GLU A 448 5.57 2.53 25.46
CA GLU A 448 5.97 1.35 26.26
C GLU A 448 4.98 0.18 26.15
N ASP A 449 3.74 0.44 25.74
CA ASP A 449 2.74 -0.61 25.52
C ASP A 449 3.05 -1.50 24.31
N PHE A 450 3.98 -1.08 23.45
CA PHE A 450 4.50 -1.92 22.38
C PHE A 450 5.35 -3.04 22.96
N ASN A 451 4.78 -4.24 22.99
CA ASN A 451 5.46 -5.48 23.37
C ASN A 451 5.75 -6.29 22.09
N PRO A 452 7.00 -6.25 21.58
CA PRO A 452 7.39 -6.90 20.33
C PRO A 452 7.44 -8.43 20.42
#